data_96dd26d337d9a4a5d79d1a2cf9fc1e4c
#
_entry.id   96dd26d337d9a4a5d79d1a2cf9fc1e4c
#
_cell.length_a   1.000
_cell.length_b   1.000
_cell.length_c   1.000
_cell.angle_alpha   90.00
_cell.angle_beta   90.00
_cell.angle_gamma   90.00
#
_symmetry.space_group_name_H-M   'P 1'
#
loop_
_entity.id
_entity.type
_entity.pdbx_description
1 polymer ?
#
loop_
_entity_poly.entity_id
_entity_poly.type
_entity_poly.pdbx_seq_one_letter_code
_entity_poly.pdbx_strand_id
1 'polypeptide(L)'
;NKFNKKLPTNGSEPIYNPDKWNNDKYIRYSHNCYSYFLDDISNRLRKICKKGNCKYANPQPGHYSDKIRYVNRYEMNCHNLIKRIKLDNPYIYSVLPKKKCKKNYYKGALTVHPNRTYHFYRQNKNGYFSHKDGGLPTSNVDASGNKIKDVRFANRKYKSSNYKDFCGYMCIPNNKYIKTNMGRNNLNKTIYKV
;
A
#
# COMPACT_ATOMS: atom_id res chain seq x y z
N ASN A 1 27.68 8.78 -5.07
CA ASN A 1 26.87 8.73 -3.84
C ASN A 1 25.99 7.46 -3.87
N LYS A 2 26.37 6.42 -3.12
CA LYS A 2 25.76 5.07 -3.11
C LYS A 2 24.25 5.09 -2.76
N PHE A 3 23.78 6.16 -2.13
CA PHE A 3 22.43 6.33 -1.57
C PHE A 3 21.42 6.97 -2.53
N ASN A 4 21.84 7.42 -3.70
CA ASN A 4 20.99 8.20 -4.61
C ASN A 4 20.54 7.44 -5.87
N LYS A 5 20.69 6.11 -5.90
CA LYS A 5 20.29 5.28 -7.05
C LYS A 5 18.89 4.70 -6.86
N LYS A 6 18.11 4.70 -7.93
CA LYS A 6 16.84 3.99 -7.98
C LYS A 6 17.06 2.49 -7.80
N LEU A 7 16.13 1.82 -7.13
CA LEU A 7 16.15 0.36 -7.04
C LEU A 7 15.76 -0.26 -8.39
N PRO A 8 16.27 -1.48 -8.68
CA PRO A 8 16.03 -2.12 -9.97
C PRO A 8 14.55 -2.45 -10.19
N THR A 9 14.13 -2.30 -11.44
CA THR A 9 12.82 -2.65 -11.98
C THR A 9 12.91 -3.86 -12.90
N ASN A 10 11.79 -4.53 -13.19
CA ASN A 10 11.71 -5.68 -14.11
C ASN A 10 10.81 -5.42 -15.31
N GLY A 11 10.19 -4.23 -15.40
CA GLY A 11 9.26 -3.83 -16.45
C GLY A 11 7.78 -4.13 -16.16
N SER A 12 7.49 -4.82 -15.04
CA SER A 12 6.10 -5.13 -14.62
C SER A 12 5.53 -4.12 -13.64
N GLU A 13 6.27 -3.07 -13.32
CA GLU A 13 5.84 -2.05 -12.38
C GLU A 13 4.67 -1.25 -12.94
N PRO A 14 3.68 -0.87 -12.11
CA PRO A 14 2.59 0.01 -12.53
C PRO A 14 3.10 1.41 -12.89
N ILE A 15 2.40 2.07 -13.79
CA ILE A 15 2.68 3.47 -14.11
C ILE A 15 2.23 4.36 -12.95
N TYR A 16 3.02 5.38 -12.62
CA TYR A 16 2.55 6.45 -11.74
C TYR A 16 1.51 7.29 -12.49
N ASN A 17 0.26 7.08 -12.16
CA ASN A 17 -0.87 7.80 -12.72
C ASN A 17 -1.72 8.37 -11.57
N PRO A 18 -1.45 9.62 -11.14
CA PRO A 18 -2.21 10.25 -10.07
C PRO A 18 -3.68 10.44 -10.41
N ASP A 19 -4.04 10.72 -11.66
CA ASP A 19 -5.42 10.99 -12.07
C ASP A 19 -6.35 9.81 -11.79
N LYS A 20 -5.86 8.58 -12.00
CA LYS A 20 -6.56 7.34 -11.67
C LYS A 20 -7.04 7.28 -10.21
N TRP A 21 -6.32 7.93 -9.28
CA TRP A 21 -6.54 7.87 -7.83
C TRP A 21 -7.13 9.14 -7.25
N ASN A 22 -6.94 10.28 -7.92
CA ASN A 22 -7.23 11.60 -7.36
C ASN A 22 -8.49 12.23 -7.94
N ASN A 23 -8.79 12.01 -9.25
CA ASN A 23 -9.85 12.75 -9.94
C ASN A 23 -11.27 12.37 -9.47
N ASP A 24 -11.51 11.10 -9.13
CA ASP A 24 -12.75 10.67 -8.51
C ASP A 24 -12.63 10.80 -6.97
N LYS A 25 -13.37 11.73 -6.38
CA LYS A 25 -13.36 11.98 -4.93
C LYS A 25 -13.70 10.74 -4.11
N TYR A 26 -14.59 9.88 -4.61
CA TYR A 26 -14.98 8.66 -3.90
C TYR A 26 -13.88 7.60 -3.92
N ILE A 27 -13.13 7.48 -5.02
CA ILE A 27 -11.91 6.66 -5.09
C ILE A 27 -10.88 7.23 -4.12
N ARG A 28 -10.63 8.54 -4.19
CA ARG A 28 -9.64 9.20 -3.35
C ARG A 28 -9.87 8.96 -1.86
N TYR A 29 -11.11 9.03 -1.39
CA TYR A 29 -11.45 8.89 0.03
C TYR A 29 -11.68 7.44 0.48
N SER A 30 -11.95 6.51 -0.42
CA SER A 30 -12.20 5.10 -0.08
C SER A 30 -10.98 4.19 -0.20
N HIS A 31 -9.89 4.67 -0.79
CA HIS A 31 -8.69 3.89 -1.02
C HIS A 31 -7.50 4.55 -0.32
N ASN A 32 -6.90 3.83 0.60
CA ASN A 32 -5.75 4.28 1.40
C ASN A 32 -4.40 3.79 0.82
N CYS A 33 -3.34 3.90 1.62
CA CYS A 33 -2.00 3.45 1.27
C CYS A 33 -1.95 1.95 0.95
N TYR A 34 -2.76 1.11 1.62
CA TYR A 34 -2.78 -0.34 1.39
C TYR A 34 -3.40 -0.69 0.03
N SER A 35 -4.55 -0.08 -0.33
CA SER A 35 -5.12 -0.22 -1.69
C SER A 35 -4.15 0.25 -2.76
N TYR A 36 -3.46 1.36 -2.51
CA TYR A 36 -2.48 1.91 -3.43
C TYR A 36 -1.27 0.99 -3.61
N PHE A 37 -0.78 0.41 -2.52
CA PHE A 37 0.30 -0.57 -2.54
C PHE A 37 -0.05 -1.81 -3.37
N LEU A 38 -1.31 -2.25 -3.32
CA LEU A 38 -1.83 -3.39 -4.08
C LEU A 38 -2.24 -3.05 -5.52
N ASP A 39 -2.15 -1.79 -5.93
CA ASP A 39 -2.69 -1.23 -7.18
C ASP A 39 -4.14 -1.67 -7.45
N ASP A 40 -4.95 -1.71 -6.40
CA ASP A 40 -6.34 -2.14 -6.48
C ASP A 40 -7.31 -0.99 -6.25
N ILE A 41 -8.12 -0.71 -7.29
CA ILE A 41 -9.28 0.17 -7.21
C ILE A 41 -10.54 -0.68 -7.24
N SER A 42 -11.25 -0.70 -6.13
CA SER A 42 -12.49 -1.43 -5.94
C SER A 42 -13.72 -0.55 -6.19
N ASN A 43 -14.50 -0.87 -7.21
CA ASN A 43 -15.80 -0.22 -7.44
C ASN A 43 -16.74 -0.35 -6.25
N ARG A 44 -16.61 -1.40 -5.47
CA ARG A 44 -17.41 -1.60 -4.27
C ARG A 44 -17.05 -0.59 -3.17
N LEU A 45 -15.75 -0.42 -2.87
CA LEU A 45 -15.31 0.59 -1.90
C LEU A 45 -15.75 1.99 -2.34
N ARG A 46 -15.63 2.28 -3.64
CA ARG A 46 -16.14 3.52 -4.23
C ARG A 46 -17.65 3.71 -4.00
N LYS A 47 -18.46 2.68 -4.23
CA LYS A 47 -19.91 2.73 -4.00
C LYS A 47 -20.26 2.94 -2.53
N ILE A 48 -19.55 2.31 -1.61
CA ILE A 48 -19.70 2.49 -0.17
C ILE A 48 -19.42 3.94 0.23
N CYS A 49 -18.30 4.48 -0.25
CA CYS A 49 -17.95 5.87 0.01
C CYS A 49 -18.98 6.85 -0.56
N LYS A 50 -19.52 6.60 -1.77
CA LYS A 50 -20.56 7.42 -2.38
C LYS A 50 -21.84 7.49 -1.53
N LYS A 51 -22.13 6.46 -0.73
CA LYS A 51 -23.25 6.42 0.22
C LYS A 51 -22.96 7.12 1.57
N GLY A 52 -21.86 7.86 1.68
CA GLY A 52 -21.48 8.59 2.89
C GLY A 52 -20.54 7.84 3.84
N ASN A 53 -20.16 6.60 3.53
CA ASN A 53 -19.40 5.71 4.41
C ASN A 53 -17.91 5.57 4.03
N CYS A 54 -17.27 6.65 3.57
CA CYS A 54 -15.86 6.60 3.13
C CYS A 54 -14.91 6.08 4.21
N LYS A 55 -15.12 6.42 5.48
CA LYS A 55 -14.30 5.96 6.60
C LYS A 55 -14.22 4.42 6.67
N TYR A 56 -15.34 3.75 6.43
CA TYR A 56 -15.43 2.29 6.50
C TYR A 56 -14.98 1.60 5.21
N ALA A 57 -14.79 2.34 4.13
CA ALA A 57 -14.36 1.80 2.85
C ALA A 57 -12.83 1.58 2.76
N ASN A 58 -12.05 2.20 3.65
CA ASN A 58 -10.58 2.10 3.62
C ASN A 58 -10.11 0.73 4.10
N PRO A 59 -9.52 -0.13 3.24
CA PRO A 59 -9.08 -1.45 3.64
C PRO A 59 -7.82 -1.39 4.49
N GLN A 60 -7.70 -2.35 5.41
CA GLN A 60 -6.51 -2.54 6.23
C GLN A 60 -5.91 -3.92 5.99
N PRO A 61 -4.60 -4.14 6.23
CA PRO A 61 -4.00 -5.46 6.15
C PRO A 61 -4.77 -6.48 6.99
N GLY A 62 -5.13 -7.62 6.40
CA GLY A 62 -5.95 -8.66 7.00
C GLY A 62 -7.46 -8.52 6.79
N HIS A 63 -7.93 -7.39 6.22
CA HIS A 63 -9.35 -7.13 6.00
C HIS A 63 -10.03 -8.07 4.99
N TYR A 64 -9.24 -8.62 4.09
CA TYR A 64 -9.73 -9.50 3.03
C TYR A 64 -9.65 -10.98 3.42
N SER A 65 -8.97 -11.30 4.51
CA SER A 65 -9.02 -12.61 5.14
C SER A 65 -10.14 -12.62 6.19
N ASP A 66 -10.99 -13.62 6.22
CA ASP A 66 -12.20 -13.73 7.06
C ASP A 66 -11.94 -13.58 8.59
N LYS A 67 -10.69 -13.53 9.00
CA LYS A 67 -10.32 -13.76 10.40
C LYS A 67 -9.99 -12.52 11.22
N ILE A 68 -9.76 -11.34 10.59
CA ILE A 68 -9.23 -10.18 11.34
C ILE A 68 -9.84 -8.87 10.84
N ARG A 69 -10.63 -8.19 11.69
CA ARG A 69 -11.36 -6.95 11.31
C ARG A 69 -10.53 -5.68 11.36
N TYR A 70 -9.85 -5.42 12.45
CA TYR A 70 -9.10 -4.16 12.65
C TYR A 70 -7.69 -4.44 13.11
N VAL A 71 -6.77 -3.57 12.70
CA VAL A 71 -5.40 -3.59 13.25
C VAL A 71 -5.45 -2.84 14.58
N ASN A 72 -5.28 -3.56 15.67
CA ASN A 72 -5.14 -2.95 16.99
C ASN A 72 -3.85 -2.11 17.02
N ARG A 73 -3.85 -0.99 17.78
CA ARG A 73 -2.66 -0.13 17.93
C ARG A 73 -1.41 -0.91 18.38
N TYR A 74 -1.57 -1.89 19.27
CA TYR A 74 -0.48 -2.74 19.76
C TYR A 74 0.04 -3.75 18.71
N GLU A 75 -0.72 -3.99 17.65
CA GLU A 75 -0.33 -4.81 16.51
C GLU A 75 0.35 -4.01 15.38
N MET A 76 0.46 -2.68 15.54
CA MET A 76 1.14 -1.79 14.59
C MET A 76 2.67 -1.98 14.68
N ASN A 77 3.13 -3.13 14.23
CA ASN A 77 4.54 -3.48 14.08
C ASN A 77 4.78 -4.28 12.80
N CYS A 78 6.03 -4.37 12.38
CA CYS A 78 6.40 -5.02 11.13
C CYS A 78 5.95 -6.48 11.06
N HIS A 79 6.16 -7.25 12.11
CA HIS A 79 5.86 -8.69 12.15
C HIS A 79 4.36 -8.95 11.90
N ASN A 80 3.51 -8.31 12.68
CA ASN A 80 2.07 -8.51 12.60
C ASN A 80 1.49 -8.02 11.28
N LEU A 81 1.94 -6.86 10.78
CA LEU A 81 1.45 -6.33 9.52
C LEU A 81 1.86 -7.19 8.32
N ILE A 82 3.10 -7.70 8.29
CA ILE A 82 3.55 -8.63 7.24
C ILE A 82 2.72 -9.92 7.26
N LYS A 83 2.44 -10.46 8.44
CA LYS A 83 1.56 -11.65 8.59
C LYS A 83 0.16 -11.37 8.01
N ARG A 84 -0.43 -10.22 8.33
CA ARG A 84 -1.75 -9.81 7.82
C ARG A 84 -1.78 -9.61 6.30
N ILE A 85 -0.72 -8.99 5.73
CA ILE A 85 -0.58 -8.81 4.28
C ILE A 85 -0.54 -10.17 3.57
N LYS A 86 0.20 -11.14 4.13
CA LYS A 86 0.30 -12.50 3.56
C LYS A 86 -0.99 -13.30 3.67
N LEU A 87 -1.80 -13.06 4.69
CA LEU A 87 -3.15 -13.65 4.79
C LEU A 87 -4.06 -13.14 3.68
N ASP A 88 -4.03 -11.84 3.39
CA ASP A 88 -4.79 -11.26 2.28
C ASP A 88 -4.26 -11.71 0.91
N ASN A 89 -2.94 -11.80 0.77
CA ASN A 89 -2.26 -12.05 -0.49
C ASN A 89 -1.08 -13.02 -0.29
N PRO A 90 -1.31 -14.33 -0.32
CA PRO A 90 -0.29 -15.36 -0.07
C PRO A 90 0.85 -15.36 -1.11
N TYR A 91 0.64 -14.75 -2.27
CA TYR A 91 1.64 -14.65 -3.33
C TYR A 91 2.67 -13.52 -3.12
N ILE A 92 2.44 -12.63 -2.15
CA ILE A 92 3.39 -11.57 -1.79
C ILE A 92 4.59 -12.21 -1.08
N TYR A 93 5.81 -11.86 -1.49
CA TYR A 93 7.03 -12.36 -0.88
C TYR A 93 8.04 -11.25 -0.61
N SER A 94 8.87 -11.43 0.42
CA SER A 94 9.94 -10.49 0.77
C SER A 94 11.07 -10.49 -0.25
N VAL A 95 11.69 -9.34 -0.47
CA VAL A 95 12.80 -9.19 -1.42
C VAL A 95 13.85 -8.22 -0.91
N LEU A 96 15.12 -8.52 -1.19
CA LEU A 96 16.23 -7.61 -0.90
C LEU A 96 16.15 -6.35 -1.79
N PRO A 97 16.61 -5.19 -1.31
CA PRO A 97 16.49 -3.93 -2.04
C PRO A 97 17.01 -3.99 -3.47
N LYS A 98 18.22 -4.55 -3.65
CA LYS A 98 18.90 -4.63 -4.95
C LYS A 98 18.45 -5.80 -5.85
N LYS A 99 17.59 -6.68 -5.37
CA LYS A 99 17.05 -7.77 -6.18
C LYS A 99 15.80 -7.30 -6.91
N LYS A 100 15.64 -7.69 -8.17
CA LYS A 100 14.40 -7.48 -8.93
C LYS A 100 13.30 -8.43 -8.41
N CYS A 101 12.06 -8.01 -8.50
CA CYS A 101 10.94 -8.94 -8.40
C CYS A 101 10.88 -9.83 -9.64
N LYS A 102 10.26 -11.01 -9.54
CA LYS A 102 10.01 -11.85 -10.72
C LYS A 102 9.04 -11.16 -11.69
N LYS A 103 9.02 -11.62 -12.93
CA LYS A 103 8.08 -11.13 -13.97
C LYS A 103 6.65 -11.10 -13.43
N ASN A 104 5.87 -10.10 -13.81
CA ASN A 104 4.49 -9.84 -13.36
C ASN A 104 4.35 -9.42 -11.89
N TYR A 105 5.46 -9.05 -11.23
CA TYR A 105 5.48 -8.51 -9.88
C TYR A 105 6.18 -7.15 -9.86
N TYR A 106 5.83 -6.32 -8.90
CA TYR A 106 6.51 -5.05 -8.64
C TYR A 106 6.89 -4.93 -7.17
N LYS A 107 7.84 -4.06 -6.88
CA LYS A 107 8.34 -3.84 -5.52
C LYS A 107 7.47 -2.82 -4.78
N GLY A 108 7.16 -3.11 -3.54
CA GLY A 108 6.59 -2.17 -2.60
C GLY A 108 7.31 -2.24 -1.26
N ALA A 109 7.01 -1.31 -0.36
CA ALA A 109 7.60 -1.23 0.96
C ALA A 109 6.54 -0.98 2.03
N LEU A 110 6.78 -1.53 3.21
CA LEU A 110 6.02 -1.26 4.43
C LEU A 110 6.91 -0.49 5.42
N THR A 111 6.33 0.54 6.02
CA THR A 111 6.92 1.31 7.13
C THR A 111 5.92 1.49 8.25
N VAL A 112 6.39 1.66 9.47
CA VAL A 112 5.54 1.71 10.66
C VAL A 112 5.92 2.89 11.56
N HIS A 113 4.91 3.58 12.05
CA HIS A 113 4.97 4.35 13.28
C HIS A 113 4.51 3.45 14.42
N PRO A 114 5.42 2.88 15.23
CA PRO A 114 5.09 1.86 16.23
C PRO A 114 3.92 2.27 17.13
N ASN A 115 3.02 1.32 17.37
CA ASN A 115 1.85 1.48 18.23
C ASN A 115 0.89 2.60 17.78
N ARG A 116 0.99 3.09 16.54
CA ARG A 116 0.16 4.19 16.06
C ARG A 116 -0.44 3.94 14.66
N THR A 117 0.41 3.75 13.65
CA THR A 117 -0.04 3.60 12.27
C THR A 117 1.05 2.99 11.38
N TYR A 118 0.69 2.70 10.15
CA TYR A 118 1.58 2.16 9.11
C TYR A 118 1.45 2.95 7.83
N HIS A 119 2.42 2.78 6.92
CA HIS A 119 2.37 3.37 5.60
C HIS A 119 3.00 2.47 4.55
N PHE A 120 2.43 2.51 3.34
CA PHE A 120 2.86 1.71 2.21
C PHE A 120 3.35 2.57 1.06
N TYR A 121 4.35 2.05 0.36
CA TYR A 121 4.93 2.63 -0.84
C TYR A 121 4.90 1.61 -1.97
N ARG A 122 4.81 2.09 -3.21
CA ARG A 122 4.81 1.27 -4.42
C ARG A 122 5.84 1.78 -5.39
N GLN A 123 6.70 0.90 -5.95
CA GLN A 123 7.61 1.24 -7.03
C GLN A 123 6.85 1.34 -8.34
N ASN A 124 7.14 2.37 -9.14
CA ASN A 124 6.52 2.63 -10.43
C ASN A 124 7.49 2.34 -11.57
N LYS A 125 6.98 2.24 -12.80
CA LYS A 125 7.73 1.94 -14.02
C LYS A 125 8.94 2.84 -14.24
N ASN A 126 8.87 4.10 -13.81
CA ASN A 126 9.99 5.05 -13.88
C ASN A 126 11.07 4.83 -12.81
N GLY A 127 10.93 3.81 -11.96
CA GLY A 127 11.85 3.42 -10.88
C GLY A 127 11.70 4.21 -9.58
N TYR A 128 10.89 5.27 -9.53
CA TYR A 128 10.59 5.98 -8.29
C TYR A 128 9.49 5.27 -7.51
N PHE A 129 9.49 5.49 -6.20
CA PHE A 129 8.38 5.09 -5.35
C PHE A 129 7.35 6.20 -5.24
N SER A 130 6.12 5.80 -5.02
CA SER A 130 4.99 6.68 -4.73
C SER A 130 4.12 6.08 -3.63
N HIS A 131 3.26 6.89 -3.05
CA HIS A 131 2.39 6.51 -1.95
C HIS A 131 1.09 7.30 -1.97
N LYS A 132 0.15 6.91 -1.10
CA LYS A 132 -1.12 7.60 -0.90
C LYS A 132 -1.44 7.59 0.60
N ASP A 133 -1.51 8.75 1.22
CA ASP A 133 -1.80 8.87 2.65
C ASP A 133 -3.31 9.04 2.88
N GLY A 134 -3.95 7.98 3.32
CA GLY A 134 -5.40 7.96 3.55
C GLY A 134 -6.21 8.55 2.40
N GLY A 135 -7.04 9.55 2.67
CA GLY A 135 -7.84 10.28 1.69
C GLY A 135 -7.08 11.38 0.91
N LEU A 136 -5.78 11.58 1.17
CA LEU A 136 -4.98 12.56 0.45
C LEU A 136 -4.66 12.09 -0.98
N PRO A 137 -4.31 13.03 -1.89
CA PRO A 137 -3.82 12.67 -3.22
C PRO A 137 -2.58 11.78 -3.17
N THR A 138 -2.36 11.01 -4.23
CA THR A 138 -1.11 10.24 -4.39
C THR A 138 0.08 11.17 -4.55
N SER A 139 1.23 10.77 -4.01
CA SER A 139 2.48 11.52 -4.06
C SER A 139 3.65 10.61 -4.44
N ASN A 140 4.66 11.15 -5.09
CA ASN A 140 5.94 10.47 -5.37
C ASN A 140 7.14 11.16 -4.71
N VAL A 141 6.86 12.02 -3.73
CA VAL A 141 7.86 12.72 -2.92
C VAL A 141 7.74 12.35 -1.45
N ASP A 142 8.83 12.42 -0.74
CA ASP A 142 8.92 12.20 0.70
C ASP A 142 8.49 13.44 1.52
N ALA A 143 8.61 13.37 2.85
CA ALA A 143 8.24 14.47 3.75
C ALA A 143 9.09 15.74 3.57
N SER A 144 10.21 15.66 2.86
CA SER A 144 11.06 16.80 2.49
C SER A 144 10.83 17.31 1.06
N GLY A 145 9.86 16.72 0.33
CA GLY A 145 9.59 17.09 -1.07
C GLY A 145 10.50 16.42 -2.10
N ASN A 146 11.36 15.49 -1.70
CA ASN A 146 12.29 14.81 -2.59
C ASN A 146 11.64 13.58 -3.25
N LYS A 147 11.92 13.36 -4.54
CA LYS A 147 11.52 12.13 -5.26
C LYS A 147 12.07 10.89 -4.57
N ILE A 148 11.20 9.93 -4.25
CA ILE A 148 11.55 8.72 -3.51
C ILE A 148 12.23 7.71 -4.45
N LYS A 149 13.54 7.57 -4.35
CA LYS A 149 14.35 6.57 -5.09
C LYS A 149 14.49 5.25 -4.33
N ASP A 150 14.57 5.36 -3.02
CA ASP A 150 14.70 4.24 -2.09
C ASP A 150 14.01 4.62 -0.77
N VAL A 151 12.99 3.85 -0.38
CA VAL A 151 12.17 4.16 0.82
C VAL A 151 12.98 4.13 2.12
N ARG A 152 14.08 3.38 2.15
CA ARG A 152 14.98 3.31 3.33
C ARG A 152 15.58 4.66 3.68
N PHE A 153 15.85 5.49 2.67
CA PHE A 153 16.52 6.78 2.79
C PHE A 153 15.58 7.98 2.61
N ALA A 154 14.31 7.75 2.33
CA ALA A 154 13.30 8.78 2.27
C ALA A 154 13.03 9.38 3.66
N ASN A 155 12.76 10.69 3.71
CA ASN A 155 12.26 11.30 4.93
C ASN A 155 10.81 10.87 5.15
N ARG A 156 10.58 10.11 6.23
CA ARG A 156 9.26 9.56 6.58
C ARG A 156 8.65 10.19 7.83
N LYS A 157 9.19 11.35 8.24
CA LYS A 157 8.69 12.13 9.37
C LYS A 157 7.74 13.22 8.85
N TYR A 158 6.45 12.92 8.86
CA TYR A 158 5.39 13.86 8.51
C TYR A 158 4.86 14.56 9.77
N LYS A 159 4.05 15.63 9.59
CA LYS A 159 3.49 16.42 10.70
C LYS A 159 2.76 15.55 11.75
N SER A 160 1.99 14.56 11.30
CA SER A 160 1.16 13.73 12.19
C SER A 160 1.73 12.34 12.46
N SER A 161 2.75 11.89 11.73
CA SER A 161 3.25 10.51 11.78
C SER A 161 4.73 10.43 11.47
N ASN A 162 5.45 9.63 12.26
CA ASN A 162 6.85 9.31 12.02
C ASN A 162 6.99 7.80 11.75
N TYR A 163 7.05 7.43 10.48
CA TYR A 163 7.18 6.03 10.04
C TYR A 163 8.64 5.58 10.13
N LYS A 164 9.20 5.60 11.36
CA LYS A 164 10.63 5.34 11.61
C LYS A 164 11.04 3.91 11.29
N ASP A 165 10.17 2.92 11.52
CA ASP A 165 10.49 1.52 11.32
C ASP A 165 10.29 1.15 9.84
N PHE A 166 11.37 0.71 9.20
CA PHE A 166 11.32 0.16 7.85
C PHE A 166 11.20 -1.37 7.92
N CYS A 167 10.06 -1.91 7.51
CA CYS A 167 9.76 -3.33 7.62
C CYS A 167 10.29 -4.19 6.48
N GLY A 168 10.77 -3.57 5.42
CA GLY A 168 11.33 -4.28 4.27
C GLY A 168 10.61 -4.01 2.97
N TYR A 169 11.19 -4.57 1.89
CA TYR A 169 10.58 -4.62 0.58
C TYR A 169 9.87 -5.94 0.36
N MET A 170 8.77 -5.87 -0.38
CA MET A 170 7.98 -7.01 -0.82
C MET A 170 7.72 -6.91 -2.31
N CYS A 171 7.59 -8.06 -2.96
CA CYS A 171 7.13 -8.17 -4.34
C CYS A 171 5.64 -8.47 -4.35
N ILE A 172 4.88 -7.62 -5.02
CA ILE A 172 3.42 -7.66 -5.11
C ILE A 172 3.03 -8.10 -6.52
N PRO A 173 2.10 -9.05 -6.69
CA PRO A 173 1.57 -9.40 -8.00
C PRO A 173 0.96 -8.16 -8.67
N ASN A 174 1.32 -7.90 -9.93
CA ASN A 174 0.63 -6.86 -10.69
C ASN A 174 -0.75 -7.39 -11.12
N ASN A 175 -1.81 -6.73 -10.68
CA ASN A 175 -3.21 -7.13 -10.93
C ASN A 175 -3.58 -7.25 -12.42
N LYS A 176 -2.82 -6.62 -13.30
CA LYS A 176 -2.99 -6.76 -14.75
C LYS A 176 -2.68 -8.20 -15.21
N TYR A 177 -1.75 -8.89 -14.54
CA TYR A 177 -1.25 -10.20 -14.95
C TYR A 177 -1.66 -11.31 -13.99
N ILE A 178 -1.69 -11.03 -12.71
CA ILE A 178 -2.02 -11.98 -11.65
C ILE A 178 -3.04 -11.31 -10.75
N LYS A 179 -4.29 -11.78 -10.80
CA LYS A 179 -5.33 -11.27 -9.90
C LYS A 179 -4.92 -11.57 -8.46
N THR A 180 -4.71 -10.53 -7.68
CA THR A 180 -4.57 -10.67 -6.24
C THR A 180 -5.90 -11.18 -5.70
N ASN A 181 -5.86 -12.22 -4.88
CA ASN A 181 -7.02 -12.65 -4.12
C ASN A 181 -7.31 -11.64 -3.02
N MET A 182 -7.73 -10.45 -3.41
CA MET A 182 -8.26 -9.46 -2.50
C MET A 182 -9.67 -9.89 -2.12
N GLY A 183 -9.79 -10.96 -1.32
CA GLY A 183 -11.02 -11.37 -0.65
C GLY A 183 -12.34 -11.02 -1.35
N ARG A 184 -12.38 -11.18 -2.68
CA ARG A 184 -13.55 -10.76 -3.49
C ARG A 184 -14.83 -11.45 -3.06
N ASN A 185 -14.69 -12.61 -2.42
CA ASN A 185 -15.82 -13.40 -1.94
C ASN A 185 -16.26 -13.06 -0.51
N ASN A 186 -15.42 -12.43 0.30
CA ASN A 186 -15.66 -12.28 1.74
C ASN A 186 -15.97 -10.86 2.20
N LEU A 187 -15.81 -9.87 1.34
CA LEU A 187 -16.25 -8.49 1.61
C LEU A 187 -17.78 -8.40 1.91
N ASN A 188 -18.54 -9.46 1.62
CA ASN A 188 -19.99 -9.47 1.82
C ASN A 188 -20.43 -9.60 3.28
N LYS A 189 -19.58 -10.13 4.16
CA LYS A 189 -20.06 -10.51 5.52
C LYS A 189 -19.56 -9.63 6.66
N THR A 190 -18.52 -8.80 6.47
CA THR A 190 -17.78 -8.35 7.66
C THR A 190 -17.59 -6.84 7.84
N ILE A 191 -17.77 -6.03 6.80
CA ILE A 191 -17.54 -4.56 6.92
C ILE A 191 -18.73 -3.84 7.60
N TYR A 192 -19.88 -4.48 7.73
CA TYR A 192 -21.13 -3.84 8.13
C TYR A 192 -21.80 -4.41 9.39
N LYS A 193 -21.11 -5.15 10.22
CA LYS A 193 -21.61 -5.42 11.57
C LYS A 193 -20.87 -4.51 12.55
N VAL A 194 -21.36 -3.32 12.73
CA VAL A 194 -21.25 -2.51 13.93
C VAL A 194 -22.55 -2.71 14.69
#